data_a587cb79c362c0d1328d2aaaacd76f41
#
_entry.id   a587cb79c362c0d1328d2aaaacd76f41
#
_cell.length_a   1.000
_cell.length_b   1.000
_cell.length_c   1.000
_cell.angle_alpha   90.00
_cell.angle_beta   90.00
_cell.angle_gamma   90.00
#
_symmetry.space_group_name_H-M   'P 1'
#
loop_
_entity.id
_entity.type
_entity.pdbx_description
1 polymer ?
#
loop_
_entity_poly.entity_id
_entity_poly.type
_entity_poly.pdbx_seq_one_letter_code
_entity_poly.pdbx_strand_id
1 'polypeptide(L)'
;MSEPGYTPPDLSLVGDEHVRRYLETGGAVGHEWSGVHTLVLTTTGRSSGQQRRSAMIYGTDGDRYVVIASQGGAPAHPNWYLNLLADPAVEVHVGAEQFAARARPAEGDKRERLWSLMSSIWPNFDVYQTRTDRRIPVVVLERES
;
A
#
# COMPACT_ATOMS: atom_id res chain seq x y z
N MET A 1 -4.62 -8.36 24.81
CA MET A 1 -3.21 -7.94 24.99
C MET A 1 -2.65 -7.52 23.64
N SER A 2 -2.08 -6.34 23.59
CA SER A 2 -1.49 -5.87 22.32
C SER A 2 -0.11 -6.49 22.10
N GLU A 3 0.21 -6.76 20.85
CA GLU A 3 1.52 -7.27 20.45
C GLU A 3 2.58 -6.17 20.62
N PRO A 4 3.81 -6.50 21.06
CA PRO A 4 4.87 -5.51 21.17
C PRO A 4 5.11 -4.78 19.83
N GLY A 5 5.22 -3.47 19.88
CA GLY A 5 5.41 -2.64 18.68
C GLY A 5 4.16 -2.42 17.85
N TYR A 6 3.03 -2.98 18.24
CA TYR A 6 1.80 -2.85 17.48
C TYR A 6 1.08 -1.54 17.81
N THR A 7 0.73 -0.79 16.77
CA THR A 7 -0.07 0.43 16.87
C THR A 7 -1.48 0.11 16.34
N PRO A 8 -2.53 0.24 17.16
CA PRO A 8 -3.88 0.00 16.67
C PRO A 8 -4.24 0.97 15.54
N PRO A 9 -4.73 0.46 14.38
CA PRO A 9 -5.15 1.35 13.30
C PRO A 9 -6.46 2.06 13.62
N ASP A 10 -6.68 3.19 12.95
CA ASP A 10 -7.93 3.94 13.05
C ASP A 10 -9.02 3.23 12.23
N LEU A 11 -9.88 2.47 12.91
CA LEU A 11 -10.94 1.71 12.26
C LEU A 11 -12.16 2.57 11.89
N SER A 12 -12.17 3.85 12.24
CA SER A 12 -13.24 4.76 11.83
C SER A 12 -13.13 5.15 10.35
N LEU A 13 -11.97 4.90 9.73
CA LEU A 13 -11.74 5.24 8.33
C LEU A 13 -10.89 4.12 7.70
N VAL A 14 -11.55 3.13 7.10
CA VAL A 14 -10.88 1.97 6.47
C VAL A 14 -11.64 1.54 5.21
N GLY A 15 -10.96 0.78 4.35
CA GLY A 15 -11.57 0.13 3.20
C GLY A 15 -12.17 1.11 2.19
N ASP A 16 -13.35 0.77 1.68
CA ASP A 16 -14.01 1.55 0.63
C ASP A 16 -14.37 2.96 1.08
N GLU A 17 -14.72 3.14 2.34
CA GLU A 17 -15.01 4.46 2.91
C GLU A 17 -13.76 5.34 2.91
N HIS A 18 -12.60 4.79 3.24
CA HIS A 18 -11.33 5.50 3.19
C HIS A 18 -11.04 5.97 1.76
N VAL A 19 -11.19 5.07 0.79
CA VAL A 19 -11.00 5.39 -0.64
C VAL A 19 -11.96 6.50 -1.07
N ARG A 20 -13.23 6.35 -0.77
CA ARG A 20 -14.28 7.30 -1.17
C ARG A 20 -13.99 8.70 -0.65
N ARG A 21 -13.73 8.82 0.65
CA ARG A 21 -13.48 10.12 1.27
C ARG A 21 -12.18 10.75 0.80
N TYR A 22 -11.17 9.92 0.57
CA TYR A 22 -9.89 10.37 0.02
C TYR A 22 -10.09 11.01 -1.34
N LEU A 23 -10.78 10.33 -2.25
CA LEU A 23 -10.98 10.81 -3.61
C LEU A 23 -11.91 12.04 -3.66
N GLU A 24 -12.98 12.04 -2.86
CA GLU A 24 -13.91 13.17 -2.81
C GLU A 24 -13.26 14.46 -2.31
N THR A 25 -12.26 14.36 -1.44
CA THR A 25 -11.65 15.51 -0.78
C THR A 25 -10.25 15.84 -1.28
N GLY A 26 -9.75 15.12 -2.31
CA GLY A 26 -8.38 15.30 -2.78
C GLY A 26 -7.36 15.02 -1.71
N GLY A 27 -7.63 14.04 -0.85
CA GLY A 27 -6.75 13.64 0.24
C GLY A 27 -6.88 14.47 1.51
N ALA A 28 -7.73 15.51 1.53
CA ALA A 28 -7.94 16.29 2.76
C ALA A 28 -8.44 15.40 3.90
N VAL A 29 -9.24 14.39 3.56
CA VAL A 29 -9.60 13.31 4.49
C VAL A 29 -8.94 12.04 3.96
N GLY A 30 -8.12 11.40 4.78
CA GLY A 30 -7.57 10.08 4.50
C GLY A 30 -6.10 10.05 4.08
N HIS A 31 -5.52 11.12 3.53
CA HIS A 31 -4.08 11.14 3.21
C HIS A 31 -3.26 10.96 4.49
N GLU A 32 -3.63 11.66 5.54
CA GLU A 32 -3.07 11.41 6.87
C GLU A 32 -4.00 10.43 7.59
N TRP A 33 -3.45 9.31 8.08
CA TRP A 33 -4.23 8.24 8.69
C TRP A 33 -3.39 7.55 9.76
N SER A 34 -3.92 7.51 10.99
CA SER A 34 -3.23 6.86 12.13
C SER A 34 -1.77 7.32 12.30
N GLY A 35 -1.49 8.60 12.01
CA GLY A 35 -0.15 9.17 12.14
C GLY A 35 0.79 8.92 10.97
N VAL A 36 0.32 8.29 9.92
CA VAL A 36 1.11 8.01 8.70
C VAL A 36 0.39 8.54 7.47
N HIS A 37 1.04 8.47 6.32
CA HIS A 37 0.47 8.93 5.06
C HIS A 37 0.01 7.75 4.21
N THR A 38 -1.11 7.93 3.52
CA THR A 38 -1.68 6.92 2.62
C THR A 38 -1.84 7.48 1.21
N LEU A 39 -1.87 6.55 0.25
CA LEU A 39 -2.23 6.84 -1.14
C LEU A 39 -3.39 5.93 -1.55
N VAL A 40 -4.02 6.26 -2.68
CA VAL A 40 -4.99 5.36 -3.31
C VAL A 40 -4.36 4.77 -4.55
N LEU A 41 -4.28 3.45 -4.58
CA LEU A 41 -3.76 2.68 -5.71
C LEU A 41 -4.92 2.12 -6.51
N THR A 42 -4.94 2.38 -7.83
CA THR A 42 -5.92 1.82 -8.75
C THR A 42 -5.23 0.77 -9.61
N THR A 43 -5.73 -0.46 -9.54
CA THR A 43 -5.25 -1.59 -10.37
C THR A 43 -6.37 -2.05 -11.28
N THR A 44 -5.99 -2.81 -12.33
CA THR A 44 -6.96 -3.45 -13.22
C THR A 44 -7.24 -4.87 -12.71
N GLY A 45 -8.50 -5.18 -12.45
CA GLY A 45 -8.89 -6.52 -11.99
C GLY A 45 -8.49 -7.58 -13.01
N ARG A 46 -7.70 -8.57 -12.58
CA ARG A 46 -7.13 -9.59 -13.47
C ARG A 46 -8.18 -10.51 -14.09
N SER A 47 -9.35 -10.61 -13.48
CA SER A 47 -10.45 -11.44 -13.99
C SER A 47 -11.55 -10.62 -14.64
N SER A 48 -11.86 -9.44 -14.13
CA SER A 48 -12.99 -8.62 -14.58
C SER A 48 -12.60 -7.50 -15.56
N GLY A 49 -11.33 -7.09 -15.56
CA GLY A 49 -10.89 -5.90 -16.28
C GLY A 49 -11.35 -4.59 -15.67
N GLN A 50 -12.09 -4.63 -14.56
CA GLN A 50 -12.58 -3.45 -13.89
C GLN A 50 -11.51 -2.81 -13.01
N GLN A 51 -11.59 -1.50 -12.85
CA GLN A 51 -10.67 -0.80 -11.96
C GLN A 51 -11.02 -1.10 -10.50
N ARG A 52 -9.97 -1.37 -9.71
CA ARG A 52 -10.08 -1.66 -8.27
C ARG A 52 -9.20 -0.69 -7.51
N ARG A 53 -9.76 -0.03 -6.52
CA ARG A 53 -9.07 0.99 -5.73
C ARG A 53 -8.87 0.54 -4.30
N SER A 54 -7.68 0.84 -3.77
CA SER A 54 -7.35 0.51 -2.38
C SER A 54 -6.51 1.65 -1.79
N ALA A 55 -6.81 2.01 -0.54
CA ALA A 55 -6.00 2.97 0.20
C ALA A 55 -4.94 2.19 0.99
N MET A 56 -3.70 2.71 1.03
CA MET A 56 -2.62 2.02 1.72
C MET A 56 -1.52 2.98 2.15
N ILE A 57 -0.81 2.60 3.18
CA ILE A 57 0.34 3.36 3.70
C ILE A 57 1.45 3.34 2.67
N TYR A 58 2.12 4.48 2.47
CA TYR A 58 3.25 4.57 1.56
C TYR A 58 4.46 5.22 2.21
N GLY A 59 5.62 4.91 1.67
CA GLY A 59 6.86 5.65 1.88
C GLY A 59 7.40 6.12 0.55
N THR A 60 8.49 6.87 0.58
CA THR A 60 9.14 7.36 -0.63
C THR A 60 10.59 6.91 -0.68
N ASP A 61 11.06 6.62 -1.88
CA ASP A 61 12.45 6.29 -2.18
C ASP A 61 12.87 7.10 -3.40
N GLY A 62 13.43 8.30 -3.16
CA GLY A 62 13.65 9.26 -4.22
C GLY A 62 12.31 9.68 -4.83
N ASP A 63 12.18 9.52 -6.15
CA ASP A 63 10.97 9.85 -6.89
C ASP A 63 9.93 8.72 -6.90
N ARG A 64 10.26 7.59 -6.26
CA ARG A 64 9.39 6.41 -6.26
C ARG A 64 8.59 6.33 -4.97
N TYR A 65 7.41 5.74 -5.08
CA TYR A 65 6.58 5.41 -3.92
C TYR A 65 6.73 3.93 -3.59
N VAL A 66 6.60 3.61 -2.31
CA VAL A 66 6.77 2.23 -1.81
C VAL A 66 5.55 1.87 -1.00
N VAL A 67 4.98 0.70 -1.27
CA VAL A 67 3.85 0.16 -0.52
C VAL A 67 4.13 -1.30 -0.15
N ILE A 68 3.41 -1.78 0.86
CA ILE A 68 3.59 -3.15 1.38
C ILE A 68 2.30 -3.94 1.18
N ALA A 69 2.40 -5.10 0.55
CA ALA A 69 1.26 -5.99 0.29
C ALA A 69 1.00 -6.91 1.49
N SER A 70 0.76 -6.30 2.66
CA SER A 70 0.67 -7.02 3.94
C SER A 70 -0.68 -7.69 4.18
N GLN A 71 -1.77 -7.02 3.84
CA GLN A 71 -3.13 -7.47 4.21
C GLN A 71 -3.21 -7.89 5.69
N GLY A 72 -2.55 -7.10 6.58
CA GLY A 72 -2.55 -7.38 8.01
C GLY A 72 -1.88 -8.68 8.42
N GLY A 73 -1.06 -9.30 7.55
CA GLY A 73 -0.44 -10.59 7.79
C GLY A 73 -1.34 -11.77 7.44
N ALA A 74 -2.40 -11.55 6.64
CA ALA A 74 -3.25 -12.65 6.16
C ALA A 74 -2.44 -13.66 5.35
N PRO A 75 -2.88 -14.95 5.29
CA PRO A 75 -2.12 -15.98 4.58
C PRO A 75 -2.09 -15.81 3.06
N ALA A 76 -3.02 -15.05 2.49
CA ALA A 76 -3.06 -14.78 1.06
C ALA A 76 -2.60 -13.36 0.75
N HIS A 77 -2.05 -13.15 -0.45
CA HIS A 77 -1.74 -11.81 -0.93
C HIS A 77 -3.01 -11.01 -1.16
N PRO A 78 -2.97 -9.67 -0.98
CA PRO A 78 -4.12 -8.83 -1.34
C PRO A 78 -4.40 -8.89 -2.84
N ASN A 79 -5.68 -8.72 -3.21
CA ASN A 79 -6.08 -8.79 -4.62
C ASN A 79 -5.37 -7.74 -5.47
N TRP A 80 -5.13 -6.54 -4.94
CA TRP A 80 -4.44 -5.50 -5.70
C TRP A 80 -3.03 -5.92 -6.09
N TYR A 81 -2.36 -6.70 -5.24
CA TYR A 81 -1.02 -7.21 -5.55
C TYR A 81 -1.07 -8.21 -6.71
N LEU A 82 -2.01 -9.15 -6.65
CA LEU A 82 -2.19 -10.12 -7.73
C LEU A 82 -2.59 -9.43 -9.04
N ASN A 83 -3.41 -8.38 -8.96
CA ASN A 83 -3.79 -7.60 -10.13
C ASN A 83 -2.58 -6.92 -10.77
N LEU A 84 -1.71 -6.30 -9.98
CA LEU A 84 -0.54 -5.62 -10.56
C LEU A 84 0.52 -6.58 -11.11
N LEU A 85 0.56 -7.81 -10.61
CA LEU A 85 1.41 -8.83 -11.21
C LEU A 85 0.92 -9.22 -12.60
N ALA A 86 -0.40 -9.23 -12.81
CA ALA A 86 -1.01 -9.52 -14.10
C ALA A 86 -0.93 -8.32 -15.05
N ASP A 87 -1.11 -7.09 -14.51
CA ASP A 87 -1.03 -5.85 -15.28
C ASP A 87 -0.35 -4.79 -14.42
N PRO A 88 0.94 -4.49 -14.66
CA PRO A 88 1.69 -3.55 -13.83
C PRO A 88 1.36 -2.08 -14.05
N ALA A 89 0.54 -1.74 -15.05
CA ALA A 89 0.08 -0.37 -15.23
C ALA A 89 -0.95 -0.02 -14.17
N VAL A 90 -0.67 1.01 -13.37
CA VAL A 90 -1.52 1.42 -12.26
C VAL A 90 -1.72 2.92 -12.28
N GLU A 91 -2.68 3.40 -11.50
CA GLU A 91 -2.89 4.81 -11.26
C GLU A 91 -2.75 5.09 -9.77
N VAL A 92 -2.16 6.21 -9.43
CA VAL A 92 -1.86 6.57 -8.05
C VAL A 92 -2.44 7.94 -7.74
N HIS A 93 -3.13 8.03 -6.60
CA HIS A 93 -3.57 9.31 -6.03
C HIS A 93 -2.78 9.55 -4.74
N VAL A 94 -2.04 10.64 -4.70
CA VAL A 94 -1.31 11.08 -3.50
C VAL A 94 -1.78 12.49 -3.17
N GLY A 95 -2.58 12.63 -2.11
CA GLY A 95 -3.25 13.89 -1.84
C GLY A 95 -4.17 14.26 -2.99
N ALA A 96 -4.01 15.46 -3.53
CA ALA A 96 -4.76 15.93 -4.69
C ALA A 96 -4.12 15.57 -6.04
N GLU A 97 -2.92 15.00 -6.01
CA GLU A 97 -2.18 14.64 -7.23
C GLU A 97 -2.60 13.26 -7.74
N GLN A 98 -2.73 13.13 -9.04
CA GLN A 98 -3.07 11.88 -9.71
C GLN A 98 -2.08 11.65 -10.85
N PHE A 99 -1.54 10.43 -10.96
CA PHE A 99 -0.59 10.11 -12.02
C PHE A 99 -0.60 8.63 -12.34
N ALA A 100 -0.19 8.30 -13.57
CA ALA A 100 0.03 6.92 -13.98
C ALA A 100 1.39 6.46 -13.48
N ALA A 101 1.48 5.19 -13.09
CA ALA A 101 2.71 4.58 -12.60
C ALA A 101 2.82 3.14 -13.07
N ARG A 102 4.02 2.61 -12.94
CA ARG A 102 4.29 1.20 -13.18
C ARG A 102 4.72 0.56 -11.88
N ALA A 103 4.06 -0.52 -11.51
CA ALA A 103 4.29 -1.22 -10.26
C ALA A 103 5.17 -2.44 -10.47
N ARG A 104 6.11 -2.68 -9.53
CA ARG A 104 6.91 -3.90 -9.53
C ARG A 104 7.29 -4.29 -8.12
N PRO A 105 7.38 -5.60 -7.82
CA PRO A 105 7.92 -6.02 -6.53
C PRO A 105 9.43 -5.77 -6.46
N ALA A 106 9.90 -5.34 -5.29
CA ALA A 106 11.32 -5.20 -5.03
C ALA A 106 11.90 -6.55 -4.63
N GLU A 107 13.17 -6.77 -4.95
CA GLU A 107 13.85 -8.02 -4.68
C GLU A 107 15.24 -7.77 -4.07
N GLY A 108 15.79 -8.80 -3.44
CA GLY A 108 17.16 -8.78 -2.93
C GLY A 108 17.40 -7.71 -1.88
N ASP A 109 18.57 -7.08 -1.95
CA ASP A 109 18.99 -6.05 -0.98
C ASP A 109 18.08 -4.83 -1.03
N LYS A 110 17.56 -4.50 -2.21
CA LYS A 110 16.62 -3.39 -2.36
C LYS A 110 15.34 -3.65 -1.56
N ARG A 111 14.82 -4.87 -1.62
CA ARG A 111 13.63 -5.26 -0.83
C ARG A 111 13.90 -5.08 0.66
N GLU A 112 15.05 -5.56 1.14
CA GLU A 112 15.39 -5.48 2.56
C GLU A 112 15.53 -4.03 3.01
N ARG A 113 16.16 -3.18 2.22
CA ARG A 113 16.30 -1.75 2.51
C ARG A 113 14.93 -1.06 2.57
N LEU A 114 14.06 -1.34 1.61
CA LEU A 114 12.73 -0.74 1.56
C LEU A 114 11.81 -1.29 2.63
N TRP A 115 11.95 -2.58 3.00
CA TRP A 115 11.23 -3.13 4.15
C TRP A 115 11.57 -2.36 5.42
N SER A 116 12.86 -2.12 5.66
CA SER A 116 13.31 -1.36 6.83
C SER A 116 12.77 0.07 6.83
N LEU A 117 12.75 0.71 5.65
CA LEU A 117 12.15 2.04 5.51
C LEU A 117 10.67 2.01 5.93
N MET A 118 9.92 1.06 5.39
CA MET A 118 8.48 0.99 5.63
C MET A 118 8.17 0.59 7.07
N SER A 119 8.92 -0.32 7.67
CA SER A 119 8.69 -0.68 9.06
C SER A 119 9.08 0.43 10.03
N SER A 120 9.97 1.34 9.64
CA SER A 120 10.24 2.55 10.43
C SER A 120 9.06 3.52 10.42
N ILE A 121 8.28 3.52 9.33
CA ILE A 121 7.06 4.33 9.19
C ILE A 121 5.89 3.69 9.95
N TRP A 122 5.71 2.38 9.75
CA TRP A 122 4.60 1.62 10.33
C TRP A 122 5.14 0.29 10.90
N PRO A 123 5.57 0.27 12.17
CA PRO A 123 6.16 -0.93 12.77
C PRO A 123 5.29 -2.17 12.73
N ASN A 124 3.98 -2.00 12.56
CA ASN A 124 3.05 -3.11 12.43
C ASN A 124 3.41 -4.04 11.26
N PHE A 125 4.13 -3.56 10.24
CA PHE A 125 4.55 -4.42 9.13
C PHE A 125 5.39 -5.60 9.62
N ASP A 126 6.29 -5.37 10.58
CA ASP A 126 7.08 -6.45 11.18
C ASP A 126 6.18 -7.43 11.94
N VAL A 127 5.17 -6.92 12.64
CA VAL A 127 4.19 -7.76 13.34
C VAL A 127 3.41 -8.59 12.32
N TYR A 128 2.96 -7.99 11.24
CA TYR A 128 2.22 -8.70 10.20
C TYR A 128 3.03 -9.85 9.60
N GLN A 129 4.33 -9.66 9.38
CA GLN A 129 5.19 -10.71 8.85
C GLN A 129 5.28 -11.91 9.80
N THR A 130 5.16 -11.71 11.10
CA THR A 130 5.17 -12.81 12.07
C THR A 130 3.89 -13.65 12.06
N ARG A 131 2.82 -13.12 11.44
CA ARG A 131 1.50 -13.78 11.39
C ARG A 131 1.34 -14.74 10.22
N THR A 132 2.28 -14.75 9.28
CA THR A 132 2.18 -15.57 8.08
C THR A 132 3.54 -16.11 7.66
N ASP A 133 3.54 -17.30 7.04
CA ASP A 133 4.75 -17.90 6.47
C ASP A 133 5.08 -17.33 5.10
N ARG A 134 4.10 -16.69 4.41
CA ARG A 134 4.40 -16.06 3.12
C ARG A 134 5.30 -14.85 3.32
N ARG A 135 6.18 -14.61 2.35
CA ARG A 135 7.00 -13.42 2.36
C ARG A 135 6.16 -12.24 1.86
N ILE A 136 5.93 -11.27 2.73
CA ILE A 136 5.11 -10.11 2.39
C ILE A 136 5.83 -9.26 1.35
N PRO A 137 5.22 -9.00 0.18
CA PRO A 137 5.88 -8.24 -0.88
C PRO A 137 6.06 -6.77 -0.54
N VAL A 138 7.19 -6.23 -1.00
CA VAL A 138 7.45 -4.79 -1.06
C VAL A 138 7.27 -4.37 -2.52
N VAL A 139 6.43 -3.37 -2.77
CA VAL A 139 6.10 -2.94 -4.13
C VAL A 139 6.58 -1.52 -4.36
N VAL A 140 7.27 -1.31 -5.47
CA VAL A 140 7.73 0.01 -5.92
C VAL A 140 6.80 0.52 -7.00
N LEU A 141 6.34 1.76 -6.84
CA LEU A 141 5.50 2.45 -7.81
C LEU A 141 6.34 3.55 -8.45
N GLU A 142 6.64 3.36 -9.73
CA GLU A 142 7.47 4.29 -10.50
C GLU A 142 6.57 5.12 -11.41
N ARG A 143 6.58 6.45 -11.18
CA ARG A 143 5.76 7.37 -11.97
C ARG A 143 6.17 7.32 -13.43
N GLU A 144 5.21 7.20 -14.32
CA GLU A 144 5.44 7.30 -15.75
C GLU A 144 5.54 8.76 -16.16
N SER A 145 6.53 9.05 -16.99
CA SER A 145 6.77 10.39 -17.51
C SER A 145 5.94 10.68 -18.76
#